data_542538cca85e24b5cac2996f84f72d39
#
_entry.id   542538cca85e24b5cac2996f84f72d39
#
_cell.length_a   1.000
_cell.length_b   1.000
_cell.length_c   1.000
_cell.angle_alpha   90.00
_cell.angle_beta   90.00
_cell.angle_gamma   90.00
#
_symmetry.space_group_name_H-M   'P 1'
#
loop_
_entity.id
_entity.type
_entity.pdbx_description
1 polymer ?
#
loop_
_entity_poly.entity_id
_entity_poly.type
_entity_poly.pdbx_seq_one_letter_code
_entity_poly.pdbx_strand_id
1 'polypeptide(L)'
;LLIWCAFDIASGIMRGNFGGLLGGSFLTPRNLWTLLVQTSSIAIMSTGMVLLIVMRQLDLSVGSMLSLVAVAGAVLQVFELVPILGVGHPAIWIIAVIFCIVLGTLVGALNGLITAYAKIPAFIVTLGGLLAYSGLAFYLAKGETVAPMDKTYEIFGGGIPISCHHV
;
A
#
# COMPACT_ATOMS: atom_id res chain seq x y z
N LEU A 1 -19.18 -5.54 -13.66
CA LEU A 1 -20.14 -6.52 -13.10
C LEU A 1 -20.02 -7.87 -13.80
N LEU A 2 -20.09 -7.94 -15.15
CA LEU A 2 -19.99 -9.20 -15.92
C LEU A 2 -18.68 -9.96 -15.67
N ILE A 3 -17.55 -9.27 -15.65
CA ILE A 3 -16.23 -9.88 -15.39
C ILE A 3 -16.17 -10.45 -13.96
N TRP A 4 -16.75 -9.77 -12.99
CA TRP A 4 -16.83 -10.24 -11.61
C TRP A 4 -17.66 -11.51 -11.47
N CYS A 5 -18.83 -11.54 -12.08
CA CYS A 5 -19.66 -12.74 -12.11
C CYS A 5 -18.96 -13.90 -12.83
N ALA A 6 -18.26 -13.63 -13.94
CA ALA A 6 -17.52 -14.65 -14.67
C ALA A 6 -16.39 -15.25 -13.81
N PHE A 7 -15.64 -14.42 -13.07
CA PHE A 7 -14.58 -14.92 -12.17
C PHE A 7 -15.14 -15.66 -10.97
N ASP A 8 -16.29 -15.26 -10.43
CA ASP A 8 -16.94 -15.96 -9.32
C ASP A 8 -17.42 -17.35 -9.74
N ILE A 9 -18.07 -17.44 -10.90
CA ILE A 9 -18.51 -18.71 -11.50
C ILE A 9 -17.30 -19.60 -11.81
N ALA A 10 -16.24 -19.05 -12.42
CA ALA A 10 -15.03 -19.81 -12.74
C ALA A 10 -14.35 -20.36 -11.48
N SER A 11 -14.26 -19.56 -10.40
CA SER A 11 -13.68 -20.01 -9.14
C SER A 11 -14.54 -21.05 -8.42
N GLY A 12 -15.87 -20.96 -8.54
CA GLY A 12 -16.82 -21.97 -8.04
C GLY A 12 -16.68 -23.31 -8.74
N ILE A 13 -16.56 -23.30 -10.07
CA ILE A 13 -16.35 -24.49 -10.89
C ILE A 13 -15.02 -25.17 -10.55
N MET A 14 -13.93 -24.41 -10.40
CA MET A 14 -12.61 -24.97 -10.08
C MET A 14 -12.56 -25.61 -8.68
N ARG A 15 -13.41 -25.20 -7.76
CA ARG A 15 -13.50 -25.77 -6.40
C ARG A 15 -14.54 -26.89 -6.26
N GLY A 16 -15.21 -27.24 -7.34
CA GLY A 16 -16.23 -28.31 -7.33
C GLY A 16 -17.51 -27.95 -6.58
N ASN A 17 -17.72 -26.68 -6.29
CA ASN A 17 -18.88 -26.21 -5.52
C ASN A 17 -19.89 -25.59 -6.50
N PHE A 18 -20.82 -26.39 -6.99
CA PHE A 18 -21.86 -25.99 -7.94
C PHE A 18 -23.00 -25.17 -7.31
N GLY A 19 -22.76 -24.49 -6.21
CA GLY A 19 -23.76 -23.75 -5.40
C GLY A 19 -24.30 -22.45 -6.00
N GLY A 20 -24.26 -22.26 -7.32
CA GLY A 20 -24.84 -21.08 -7.99
C GLY A 20 -23.98 -19.82 -7.90
N LEU A 21 -24.58 -18.68 -8.28
CA LEU A 21 -23.93 -17.34 -8.36
C LEU A 21 -23.25 -16.84 -7.06
N LEU A 22 -23.47 -17.51 -5.94
CA LEU A 22 -22.91 -17.13 -4.62
C LEU A 22 -21.96 -18.20 -4.06
N GLY A 23 -21.64 -19.24 -4.82
CA GLY A 23 -20.76 -20.33 -4.40
C GLY A 23 -19.28 -20.07 -4.65
N GLY A 24 -18.94 -18.99 -5.31
CA GLY A 24 -17.58 -18.58 -5.61
C GLY A 24 -16.87 -17.92 -4.42
N SER A 25 -15.57 -17.94 -4.45
CA SER A 25 -14.71 -17.34 -3.42
C SER A 25 -14.67 -15.81 -3.49
N PHE A 26 -15.15 -15.22 -4.59
CA PHE A 26 -15.04 -13.79 -4.87
C PHE A 26 -16.07 -12.94 -4.11
N LEU A 27 -17.29 -13.44 -3.94
CA LEU A 27 -18.39 -12.75 -3.25
C LEU A 27 -18.45 -13.04 -1.74
N THR A 28 -17.42 -13.66 -1.17
CA THR A 28 -17.36 -13.85 0.27
C THR A 28 -17.24 -12.50 0.98
N PRO A 29 -17.92 -12.28 2.13
CA PRO A 29 -17.86 -11.01 2.88
C PRO A 29 -16.43 -10.57 3.19
N ARG A 30 -15.53 -11.53 3.42
CA ARG A 30 -14.11 -11.30 3.67
C ARG A 30 -13.40 -10.70 2.46
N ASN A 31 -13.66 -11.22 1.26
CA ASN A 31 -13.04 -10.73 0.05
C ASN A 31 -13.59 -9.35 -0.34
N LEU A 32 -14.90 -9.14 -0.15
CA LEU A 32 -15.53 -7.82 -0.33
C LEU A 32 -14.91 -6.77 0.61
N TRP A 33 -14.66 -7.11 1.86
CA TRP A 33 -13.99 -6.23 2.81
C TRP A 33 -12.59 -5.85 2.33
N THR A 34 -11.79 -6.83 1.92
CA THR A 34 -10.44 -6.59 1.40
C THR A 34 -10.47 -5.68 0.16
N LEU A 35 -11.41 -5.90 -0.75
CA LEU A 35 -11.59 -5.06 -1.94
C LEU A 35 -12.00 -3.63 -1.59
N LEU A 36 -12.89 -3.44 -0.61
CA LEU A 36 -13.27 -2.11 -0.14
C LEU A 36 -12.08 -1.34 0.44
N VAL A 37 -11.26 -2.00 1.25
CA VAL A 37 -10.05 -1.40 1.83
C VAL A 37 -9.05 -1.01 0.75
N GLN A 38 -8.78 -1.90 -0.21
CA GLN A 38 -7.88 -1.60 -1.33
C GLN A 38 -8.42 -0.47 -2.20
N THR A 39 -9.71 -0.47 -2.50
CA THR A 39 -10.35 0.57 -3.30
C THR A 39 -10.32 1.93 -2.59
N SER A 40 -10.49 1.97 -1.27
CA SER A 40 -10.43 3.22 -0.51
C SER A 40 -9.04 3.86 -0.57
N SER A 41 -7.98 3.07 -0.47
CA SER A 41 -6.61 3.56 -0.62
C SER A 41 -6.36 4.16 -2.01
N ILE A 42 -6.80 3.48 -3.06
CA ILE A 42 -6.69 3.97 -4.44
C ILE A 42 -7.52 5.23 -4.64
N ALA A 43 -8.72 5.32 -4.06
CA ALA A 43 -9.57 6.49 -4.15
C ALA A 43 -8.92 7.73 -3.53
N ILE A 44 -8.29 7.60 -2.37
CA ILE A 44 -7.56 8.69 -1.72
C ILE A 44 -6.39 9.16 -2.59
N MET A 45 -5.60 8.22 -3.13
CA MET A 45 -4.49 8.57 -4.02
C MET A 45 -4.98 9.24 -5.32
N SER A 46 -6.09 8.77 -5.88
CA SER A 46 -6.69 9.35 -7.09
C SER A 46 -7.08 10.80 -6.91
N THR A 47 -7.51 11.21 -5.72
CA THR A 47 -7.84 12.61 -5.42
C THR A 47 -6.61 13.51 -5.55
N GLY A 48 -5.46 13.06 -5.04
CA GLY A 48 -4.18 13.77 -5.23
C GLY A 48 -3.75 13.82 -6.70
N MET A 49 -3.94 12.72 -7.44
CA MET A 49 -3.58 12.65 -8.86
C MET A 49 -4.42 13.59 -9.73
N VAL A 50 -5.69 13.79 -9.40
CA VAL A 50 -6.55 14.75 -10.12
C VAL A 50 -5.97 16.16 -10.05
N LEU A 51 -5.47 16.60 -8.90
CA LEU A 51 -4.83 17.91 -8.76
C LEU A 51 -3.59 18.05 -9.67
N LEU A 52 -2.77 17.01 -9.75
CA LEU A 52 -1.58 16.99 -10.62
C LEU A 52 -1.97 17.05 -12.11
N ILE A 53 -3.01 16.32 -12.52
CA ILE A 53 -3.51 16.33 -13.89
C ILE A 53 -4.06 17.70 -14.26
N VAL A 54 -4.79 18.37 -13.37
CA VAL A 54 -5.28 19.74 -13.58
C VAL A 54 -4.12 20.72 -13.80
N MET A 55 -3.00 20.53 -13.12
CA MET A 55 -1.76 21.30 -13.33
C MET A 55 -0.99 20.89 -14.59
N ARG A 56 -1.53 19.97 -15.41
CA ARG A 56 -0.84 19.39 -16.58
C ARG A 56 0.50 18.72 -16.25
N GLN A 57 0.64 18.23 -15.04
CA GLN A 57 1.81 17.50 -14.56
C GLN A 57 1.40 16.02 -14.39
N LEU A 58 2.13 15.12 -15.06
CA LEU A 58 1.93 13.69 -14.89
C LEU A 58 2.98 13.15 -13.92
N ASP A 59 2.53 12.58 -12.82
CA ASP A 59 3.39 11.91 -11.85
C ASP A 59 3.22 10.40 -11.96
N LEU A 60 4.26 9.73 -12.48
CA LEU A 60 4.30 8.27 -12.61
C LEU A 60 4.95 7.60 -11.40
N SER A 61 5.53 8.36 -10.48
CA SER A 61 6.25 7.83 -9.32
C SER A 61 5.35 7.51 -8.11
N VAL A 62 4.06 7.87 -8.15
CA VAL A 62 3.14 7.73 -7.01
C VAL A 62 3.11 6.30 -6.45
N GLY A 63 3.04 5.29 -7.31
CA GLY A 63 3.03 3.88 -6.89
C GLY A 63 4.33 3.45 -6.23
N SER A 64 5.48 3.83 -6.80
CA SER A 64 6.80 3.50 -6.24
C SER A 64 7.10 4.28 -4.96
N MET A 65 6.64 5.51 -4.87
CA MET A 65 6.73 6.33 -3.67
C MET A 65 5.89 5.73 -2.52
N LEU A 66 4.67 5.26 -2.82
CA LEU A 66 3.85 4.54 -1.84
C LEU A 66 4.56 3.29 -1.35
N SER A 67 5.11 2.49 -2.27
CA SER A 67 5.87 1.28 -1.93
C SER A 67 7.09 1.60 -1.05
N LEU A 68 7.85 2.64 -1.37
CA LEU A 68 8.99 3.08 -0.57
C LEU A 68 8.58 3.48 0.84
N VAL A 69 7.54 4.31 0.97
CA VAL A 69 7.05 4.78 2.28
C VAL A 69 6.51 3.61 3.10
N ALA A 70 5.77 2.69 2.49
CA ALA A 70 5.24 1.52 3.17
C ALA A 70 6.36 0.59 3.68
N VAL A 71 7.34 0.29 2.84
CA VAL A 71 8.50 -0.55 3.22
C VAL A 71 9.35 0.12 4.30
N ALA A 72 9.64 1.41 4.14
CA ALA A 72 10.43 2.16 5.13
C ALA A 72 9.72 2.22 6.49
N GLY A 73 8.40 2.42 6.49
CA GLY A 73 7.59 2.39 7.71
C GLY A 73 7.56 1.01 8.37
N ALA A 74 7.45 -0.05 7.58
CA ALA A 74 7.48 -1.43 8.06
C ALA A 74 8.86 -1.80 8.66
N VAL A 75 9.94 -1.44 7.97
CA VAL A 75 11.32 -1.65 8.45
C VAL A 75 11.55 -0.90 9.76
N LEU A 76 11.17 0.38 9.84
CA LEU A 76 11.27 1.16 11.07
C LEU A 76 10.51 0.50 12.21
N GLN A 77 9.30 0.05 11.96
CA GLN A 77 8.45 -0.57 12.97
C GLN A 77 9.05 -1.88 13.50
N VAL A 78 9.47 -2.77 12.59
CA VAL A 78 9.91 -4.13 12.96
C VAL A 78 11.33 -4.15 13.52
N PHE A 79 12.25 -3.41 12.90
CA PHE A 79 13.66 -3.52 13.23
C PHE A 79 14.14 -2.50 14.26
N GLU A 80 13.52 -1.32 14.33
CA GLU A 80 13.97 -0.24 15.22
C GLU A 80 13.08 -0.04 16.44
N LEU A 81 11.76 0.02 16.25
CA LEU A 81 10.83 0.35 17.32
C LEU A 81 10.48 -0.84 18.23
N VAL A 82 10.30 -2.03 17.66
CA VAL A 82 9.97 -3.22 18.45
C VAL A 82 11.06 -3.60 19.46
N PRO A 83 12.38 -3.58 19.12
CA PRO A 83 13.42 -3.87 20.09
C PRO A 83 13.54 -2.84 21.21
N ILE A 84 13.15 -1.58 20.97
CA ILE A 84 13.31 -0.46 21.93
C ILE A 84 12.10 -0.34 22.86
N LEU A 85 10.88 -0.43 22.33
CA LEU A 85 9.64 -0.17 23.08
C LEU A 85 8.89 -1.45 23.50
N GLY A 86 9.27 -2.62 22.97
CA GLY A 86 8.55 -3.87 23.20
C GLY A 86 7.33 -4.04 22.30
N VAL A 87 6.96 -5.30 22.07
CA VAL A 87 5.83 -5.66 21.19
C VAL A 87 4.50 -5.16 21.78
N GLY A 88 3.72 -4.44 20.98
CA GLY A 88 2.36 -4.00 21.37
C GLY A 88 2.29 -2.65 22.10
N HIS A 89 3.37 -1.87 22.15
CA HIS A 89 3.34 -0.54 22.76
C HIS A 89 2.56 0.46 21.86
N PRO A 90 1.57 1.20 22.40
CA PRO A 90 0.71 2.08 21.59
C PRO A 90 1.44 3.24 20.89
N ALA A 91 2.64 3.55 21.30
CA ALA A 91 3.44 4.59 20.63
C ALA A 91 4.03 4.14 19.29
N ILE A 92 4.19 2.84 19.03
CA ILE A 92 4.86 2.31 17.84
C ILE A 92 4.13 2.73 16.57
N TRP A 93 2.81 2.57 16.53
CA TRP A 93 2.02 2.90 15.34
C TRP A 93 1.98 4.42 15.10
N ILE A 94 1.92 5.24 16.17
CA ILE A 94 1.91 6.71 16.05
C ILE A 94 3.23 7.19 15.43
N ILE A 95 4.35 6.71 15.94
CA ILE A 95 5.69 7.07 15.43
C ILE A 95 5.84 6.61 13.98
N ALA A 96 5.40 5.39 13.64
CA ALA A 96 5.46 4.87 12.28
C ALA A 96 4.62 5.72 11.31
N VAL A 97 3.40 6.12 11.70
CA VAL A 97 2.54 6.98 10.86
C VAL A 97 3.17 8.35 10.65
N ILE A 98 3.66 8.99 11.72
CA ILE A 98 4.33 10.30 11.60
C ILE A 98 5.55 10.19 10.69
N PHE A 99 6.34 9.14 10.84
CA PHE A 99 7.51 8.89 10.00
C PHE A 99 7.12 8.74 8.53
N CYS A 100 6.08 7.95 8.22
CA CYS A 100 5.58 7.77 6.86
C CYS A 100 5.11 9.11 6.24
N ILE A 101 4.40 9.94 7.01
CA ILE A 101 3.94 11.26 6.54
C ILE A 101 5.13 12.18 6.24
N VAL A 102 6.10 12.24 7.14
CA VAL A 102 7.31 13.06 6.95
C VAL A 102 8.10 12.58 5.74
N LEU A 103 8.34 11.27 5.64
CA LEU A 103 9.09 10.68 4.54
C LEU A 103 8.38 10.91 3.20
N GLY A 104 7.08 10.67 3.12
CA GLY A 104 6.28 10.91 1.93
C GLY A 104 6.30 12.39 1.51
N THR A 105 6.20 13.30 2.48
CA THR A 105 6.27 14.74 2.22
C THR A 105 7.65 15.14 1.71
N LEU A 106 8.73 14.62 2.28
CA LEU A 106 10.10 14.92 1.84
C LEU A 106 10.35 14.42 0.41
N VAL A 107 9.94 13.20 0.11
CA VAL A 107 10.11 12.61 -1.24
C VAL A 107 9.27 13.38 -2.25
N GLY A 108 8.03 13.72 -1.93
CA GLY A 108 7.17 14.53 -2.79
C GLY A 108 7.71 15.95 -2.99
N ALA A 109 8.23 16.59 -1.93
CA ALA A 109 8.87 17.89 -2.02
C ALA A 109 10.12 17.84 -2.90
N LEU A 110 10.91 16.78 -2.81
CA LEU A 110 12.10 16.59 -3.65
C LEU A 110 11.73 16.52 -5.13
N ASN A 111 10.72 15.72 -5.49
CA ASN A 111 10.23 15.63 -6.86
C ASN A 111 9.70 16.98 -7.37
N GLY A 112 8.91 17.67 -6.55
CA GLY A 112 8.38 18.99 -6.87
C GLY A 112 9.49 20.02 -7.05
N LEU A 113 10.49 20.01 -6.18
CA LEU A 113 11.64 20.92 -6.24
C LEU A 113 12.45 20.70 -7.51
N ILE A 114 12.78 19.45 -7.84
CA ILE A 114 13.51 19.12 -9.07
C ILE A 114 12.73 19.59 -10.31
N THR A 115 11.43 19.31 -10.36
CA THR A 115 10.58 19.74 -11.48
C THR A 115 10.52 21.25 -11.62
N ALA A 116 10.40 21.98 -10.52
CA ALA A 116 10.29 23.44 -10.52
C ALA A 116 11.60 24.14 -10.87
N TYR A 117 12.72 23.70 -10.30
CA TYR A 117 14.03 24.37 -10.50
C TYR A 117 14.76 23.93 -11.76
N ALA A 118 14.73 22.64 -12.07
CA ALA A 118 15.43 22.12 -13.25
C ALA A 118 14.69 22.45 -14.55
N LYS A 119 13.43 22.93 -14.49
CA LYS A 119 12.57 23.19 -15.65
C LYS A 119 12.44 21.95 -16.57
N ILE A 120 12.59 20.78 -16.00
CA ILE A 120 12.46 19.49 -16.70
C ILE A 120 10.98 19.09 -16.63
N PRO A 121 10.40 18.56 -17.72
CA PRO A 121 9.05 18.02 -17.67
C PRO A 121 8.89 17.00 -16.53
N ALA A 122 7.82 17.14 -15.73
CA ALA A 122 7.56 16.29 -14.57
C ALA A 122 7.59 14.80 -14.91
N PHE A 123 7.14 14.44 -16.11
CA PHE A 123 7.17 13.08 -16.63
C PHE A 123 8.58 12.44 -16.57
N ILE A 124 9.63 13.18 -16.93
CA ILE A 124 11.01 12.66 -16.92
C ILE A 124 11.51 12.48 -15.49
N VAL A 125 11.24 13.46 -14.63
CA VAL A 125 11.62 13.42 -13.20
C VAL A 125 10.95 12.26 -12.50
N THR A 126 9.65 12.07 -12.73
CA THR A 126 8.86 11.02 -12.09
C THR A 126 9.17 9.63 -12.63
N LEU A 127 9.55 9.48 -13.90
CA LEU A 127 10.09 8.21 -14.42
C LEU A 127 11.39 7.82 -13.73
N GLY A 128 12.32 8.77 -13.57
CA GLY A 128 13.53 8.55 -12.79
C GLY A 128 13.22 8.19 -11.33
N GLY A 129 12.29 8.91 -10.73
CA GLY A 129 11.79 8.65 -9.38
C GLY A 129 11.18 7.27 -9.23
N LEU A 130 10.39 6.81 -10.20
CA LEU A 130 9.78 5.49 -10.21
C LEU A 130 10.84 4.38 -10.06
N LEU A 131 11.90 4.45 -10.82
CA LEU A 131 12.98 3.46 -10.76
C LEU A 131 13.80 3.60 -9.46
N ALA A 132 14.13 4.83 -9.07
CA ALA A 132 14.93 5.10 -7.87
C ALA A 132 14.18 4.65 -6.60
N TYR A 133 12.90 5.00 -6.46
CA TYR A 133 12.12 4.65 -5.26
C TYR A 133 11.79 3.17 -5.20
N SER A 134 11.51 2.52 -6.34
CA SER A 134 11.33 1.06 -6.39
C SER A 134 12.62 0.33 -6.01
N GLY A 135 13.76 0.76 -6.56
CA GLY A 135 15.06 0.17 -6.21
C GLY A 135 15.41 0.36 -4.74
N LEU A 136 15.14 1.55 -4.18
CA LEU A 136 15.38 1.84 -2.76
C LEU A 136 14.45 1.05 -1.85
N ALA A 137 13.17 0.89 -2.21
CA ALA A 137 12.24 0.05 -1.47
C ALA A 137 12.70 -1.41 -1.43
N PHE A 138 13.13 -1.94 -2.58
CA PHE A 138 13.67 -3.30 -2.67
C PHE A 138 14.95 -3.48 -1.84
N TYR A 139 15.83 -2.51 -1.87
CA TYR A 139 17.06 -2.50 -1.07
C TYR A 139 16.78 -2.49 0.42
N LEU A 140 15.83 -1.65 0.89
CA LEU A 140 15.44 -1.57 2.30
C LEU A 140 14.79 -2.87 2.80
N ALA A 141 13.96 -3.50 1.96
CA ALA A 141 13.35 -4.79 2.26
C ALA A 141 14.34 -5.95 2.22
N LYS A 142 15.58 -5.75 1.73
CA LYS A 142 16.58 -6.81 1.46
C LYS A 142 16.03 -7.93 0.56
N GLY A 143 15.02 -7.62 -0.26
CA GLY A 143 14.33 -8.60 -1.09
C GLY A 143 13.42 -9.57 -0.33
N GLU A 144 13.20 -9.36 0.95
CA GLU A 144 12.35 -10.20 1.81
C GLU A 144 11.05 -9.51 2.18
N THR A 145 10.05 -10.30 2.57
CA THR A 145 8.80 -9.76 3.09
C THR A 145 8.99 -9.31 4.53
N VAL A 146 8.79 -8.02 4.80
CA VAL A 146 8.87 -7.47 6.16
C VAL A 146 7.58 -7.81 6.91
N ALA A 147 7.64 -8.81 7.77
CA ALA A 147 6.54 -9.29 8.62
C ALA A 147 7.11 -9.95 9.90
N PRO A 148 6.33 -10.03 10.99
CA PRO A 148 4.98 -9.54 11.23
C PRO A 148 4.93 -8.07 11.66
N MET A 149 3.88 -7.35 11.23
CA MET A 149 3.58 -6.02 11.73
C MET A 149 2.82 -6.06 13.04
N ASP A 150 2.81 -4.95 13.77
CA ASP A 150 2.06 -4.84 15.04
C ASP A 150 0.55 -4.97 14.79
N LYS A 151 -0.15 -5.74 15.65
CA LYS A 151 -1.59 -6.01 15.53
C LYS A 151 -2.44 -4.75 15.48
N THR A 152 -2.03 -3.70 16.15
CA THR A 152 -2.72 -2.41 16.15
C THR A 152 -2.65 -1.74 14.78
N TYR A 153 -1.52 -1.90 14.08
CA TYR A 153 -1.35 -1.39 12.73
C TYR A 153 -2.17 -2.16 11.68
N GLU A 154 -2.33 -3.48 11.88
CA GLU A 154 -3.20 -4.31 11.03
C GLU A 154 -4.66 -3.86 11.04
N ILE A 155 -5.17 -3.38 12.18
CA ILE A 155 -6.55 -2.85 12.30
C ILE A 155 -6.74 -1.63 11.40
N PHE A 156 -5.78 -0.71 11.36
CA PHE A 156 -5.82 0.46 10.47
C PHE A 156 -5.68 0.08 8.99
N GLY A 157 -4.94 -0.99 8.68
CA GLY A 157 -4.81 -1.55 7.33
C GLY A 157 -6.03 -2.35 6.86
N GLY A 158 -7.10 -2.43 7.66
CA GLY A 158 -8.31 -3.18 7.33
C GLY A 158 -8.14 -4.70 7.52
N GLY A 159 -7.08 -5.14 8.20
CA GLY A 159 -6.93 -6.51 8.64
C GLY A 159 -7.93 -6.84 9.74
N ILE A 160 -8.79 -7.84 9.52
CA ILE A 160 -9.54 -8.44 10.62
C ILE A 160 -8.51 -9.30 11.38
N PRO A 161 -8.27 -9.07 12.68
CA PRO A 161 -7.38 -9.91 13.46
C PRO A 161 -7.95 -11.32 13.51
N ILE A 162 -7.49 -12.17 12.59
CA ILE A 162 -7.82 -13.59 12.64
C ILE A 162 -6.85 -14.16 13.64
N SER A 163 -7.36 -14.42 14.85
CA SER A 163 -6.69 -15.28 15.80
C SER A 163 -6.53 -16.64 15.12
N CYS A 164 -5.35 -16.87 14.52
CA CYS A 164 -4.94 -18.22 14.16
C CYS A 164 -4.70 -18.95 15.49
N HIS A 165 -5.75 -19.59 16.00
CA HIS A 165 -5.56 -20.67 16.95
C HIS A 165 -4.75 -21.73 16.22
N HIS A 166 -3.50 -21.88 16.61
CA HIS A 166 -2.70 -23.05 16.30
C HIS A 166 -3.46 -24.31 16.75
N VAL A 167 -3.86 -25.12 15.79
CA VAL A 167 -4.10 -26.55 16.00
C VAL A 167 -2.79 -27.25 15.74
#